data_ecea21202a4b1fc464e97d3a89e27d31
#
_entry.id   ecea21202a4b1fc464e97d3a89e27d31
#
_cell.length_a   1.000
_cell.length_b   1.000
_cell.length_c   1.000
_cell.angle_alpha   90.00
_cell.angle_beta   90.00
_cell.angle_gamma   90.00
#
_symmetry.space_group_name_H-M   'P 1'
#
loop_
_entity.id
_entity.type
_entity.pdbx_description
1 polymer ?
#
loop_
_entity_poly.entity_id
_entity_poly.type
_entity_poly.pdbx_seq_one_letter_code
_entity_poly.pdbx_strand_id
1 'polypeptide(L)'
;MTLYLLDANVLIRADADYYPLDRIPGFWSWLLEMAEAGRVKTPLEIYDEVAKSADQLGQWLKRPEVRKAIVLAEPTSGAAVARVIAEGYAPT
;
A
#
# COMPACT_ATOMS: atom_id res chain seq x y z
N MET A 1 -6.01 16.98 5.88
CA MET A 1 -5.02 16.18 5.15
C MET A 1 -5.70 14.98 4.51
N THR A 2 -5.30 14.64 3.31
CA THR A 2 -5.93 13.56 2.56
C THR A 2 -5.21 12.25 2.81
N LEU A 3 -5.98 11.23 3.14
CA LEU A 3 -5.49 9.88 3.29
C LEU A 3 -5.80 9.09 2.03
N TYR A 4 -4.79 8.47 1.44
CA TYR A 4 -4.97 7.64 0.25
C TYR A 4 -5.01 6.18 0.66
N LEU A 5 -6.06 5.47 0.22
CA LEU A 5 -6.20 4.04 0.48
C LEU A 5 -5.69 3.28 -0.74
N LEU A 6 -4.75 2.37 -0.50
CA LEU A 6 -4.16 1.56 -1.57
C LEU A 6 -4.96 0.30 -1.77
N ASP A 7 -5.34 0.05 -3.02
CA ASP A 7 -6.03 -1.17 -3.40
C ASP A 7 -5.00 -2.28 -3.63
N ALA A 8 -5.46 -3.53 -3.57
CA ALA A 8 -4.60 -4.68 -3.82
C ALA A 8 -3.92 -4.58 -5.19
N ASN A 9 -4.68 -4.20 -6.20
CA ASN A 9 -4.13 -4.13 -7.56
C ASN A 9 -3.03 -3.08 -7.69
N VAL A 10 -3.13 -1.98 -6.96
CA VAL A 10 -2.08 -0.96 -6.98
C VAL A 10 -0.77 -1.56 -6.49
N LEU A 11 -0.81 -2.29 -5.36
CA LEU A 11 0.39 -2.90 -4.80
C LEU A 11 0.96 -3.98 -5.70
N ILE A 12 0.08 -4.84 -6.22
CA ILE A 12 0.51 -5.95 -7.05
C ILE A 12 1.13 -5.45 -8.35
N ARG A 13 0.50 -4.47 -8.99
CA ARG A 13 1.02 -3.94 -10.25
C ARG A 13 2.27 -3.11 -10.06
N ALA A 14 2.37 -2.41 -8.93
CA ALA A 14 3.59 -1.67 -8.64
C ALA A 14 4.79 -2.60 -8.60
N ASP A 15 4.64 -3.76 -7.92
CA ASP A 15 5.73 -4.72 -7.85
C ASP A 15 5.94 -5.44 -9.17
N ALA A 16 4.86 -5.81 -9.85
CA ALA A 16 4.99 -6.64 -11.05
C ALA A 16 5.41 -5.86 -12.28
N ASP A 17 4.88 -4.64 -12.44
CA ASP A 17 5.00 -3.95 -13.71
C ASP A 17 5.87 -2.70 -13.68
N TYR A 18 5.90 -1.99 -12.57
CA TYR A 18 6.50 -0.65 -12.57
C TYR A 18 7.73 -0.51 -11.69
N TYR A 19 7.66 -1.01 -10.48
CA TYR A 19 8.72 -0.79 -9.49
C TYR A 19 9.03 -2.09 -8.75
N PRO A 20 9.57 -3.10 -9.44
CA PRO A 20 9.86 -4.37 -8.78
C PRO A 20 10.68 -4.16 -7.51
N LEU A 21 10.26 -4.80 -6.44
CA LEU A 21 10.85 -4.64 -5.12
C LEU A 21 12.34 -4.91 -5.10
N ASP A 22 12.76 -5.92 -5.84
CA ASP A 22 14.18 -6.30 -5.89
C ASP A 22 15.01 -5.36 -6.76
N ARG A 23 14.37 -4.60 -7.66
CA ARG A 23 15.10 -3.75 -8.59
C ARG A 23 15.00 -2.28 -8.23
N ILE A 24 13.87 -1.87 -7.69
CA ILE A 24 13.64 -0.46 -7.36
C ILE A 24 13.22 -0.36 -5.90
N PRO A 25 14.10 -0.74 -4.97
CA PRO A 25 13.73 -0.70 -3.56
C PRO A 25 13.47 0.70 -3.04
N GLY A 26 14.00 1.72 -3.72
CA GLY A 26 13.76 3.10 -3.29
C GLY A 26 12.30 3.51 -3.32
N PHE A 27 11.53 2.99 -4.30
CA PHE A 27 10.11 3.27 -4.33
C PHE A 27 9.42 2.73 -3.06
N TRP A 28 9.79 1.52 -2.66
CA TRP A 28 9.15 0.88 -1.52
C TRP A 28 9.54 1.51 -0.19
N SER A 29 10.79 1.98 -0.11
CA SER A 29 11.21 2.76 1.06
C SER A 29 10.42 4.06 1.16
N TRP A 30 10.24 4.73 0.02
CA TRP A 30 9.44 5.94 -0.03
C TRP A 30 7.99 5.66 0.37
N LEU A 31 7.43 4.56 -0.12
CA LEU A 31 6.05 4.20 0.20
C LEU A 31 5.90 3.94 1.71
N LEU A 32 6.89 3.27 2.30
CA LEU A 32 6.87 3.03 3.74
C LEU A 32 6.90 4.36 4.51
N GLU A 33 7.73 5.30 4.07
CA GLU A 33 7.78 6.60 4.70
C GLU A 33 6.43 7.31 4.64
N MET A 34 5.77 7.23 3.49
CA MET A 34 4.46 7.86 3.35
C MET A 34 3.43 7.20 4.24
N ALA A 35 3.52 5.87 4.39
CA ALA A 35 2.63 5.15 5.28
C ALA A 35 2.88 5.55 6.74
N GLU A 36 4.14 5.68 7.13
CA GLU A 36 4.48 6.10 8.48
C GLU A 36 3.99 7.50 8.76
N ALA A 37 3.97 8.35 7.74
CA ALA A 37 3.46 9.71 7.87
C ALA A 37 1.94 9.78 7.89
N GLY A 38 1.27 8.65 7.69
CA GLY A 38 -0.19 8.60 7.70
C GLY A 38 -0.84 9.05 6.41
N ARG A 39 -0.08 9.14 5.33
CA ARG A 39 -0.61 9.62 4.07
C ARG A 39 -1.20 8.53 3.19
N VAL A 40 -0.69 7.32 3.31
CA VAL A 40 -1.22 6.17 2.58
C VAL A 40 -1.44 5.03 3.54
N LYS A 41 -2.54 4.30 3.34
CA LYS A 41 -2.86 3.15 4.16
C LYS A 41 -3.55 2.11 3.28
N THR A 42 -3.58 0.87 3.77
CA THR A 42 -4.26 -0.22 3.10
C THR A 42 -5.26 -0.82 4.09
N PRO A 43 -6.52 -0.98 3.70
CA PRO A 43 -7.48 -1.66 4.58
C PRO A 43 -6.99 -3.05 4.96
N LEU A 44 -7.31 -3.47 6.18
CA LEU A 44 -6.79 -4.72 6.70
C LEU A 44 -7.14 -5.91 5.82
N GLU A 45 -8.35 -5.96 5.30
CA GLU A 45 -8.76 -7.09 4.45
C GLU A 45 -7.91 -7.17 3.20
N ILE A 46 -7.61 -6.02 2.60
CA ILE A 46 -6.79 -5.98 1.40
C ILE A 46 -5.35 -6.32 1.75
N TYR A 47 -4.85 -5.79 2.86
CA TYR A 47 -3.50 -6.11 3.31
C TYR A 47 -3.35 -7.63 3.51
N ASP A 48 -4.29 -8.24 4.22
CA ASP A 48 -4.22 -9.66 4.50
C ASP A 48 -4.21 -10.47 3.22
N GLU A 49 -5.00 -10.07 2.25
CA GLU A 49 -5.08 -10.79 1.01
C GLU A 49 -3.75 -10.77 0.25
N VAL A 50 -3.14 -9.60 0.13
CA VAL A 50 -1.89 -9.47 -0.61
C VAL A 50 -0.73 -10.06 0.18
N ALA A 51 -0.74 -9.89 1.49
CA ALA A 51 0.35 -10.39 2.32
C ALA A 51 0.43 -11.90 2.39
N LYS A 52 -0.65 -12.61 2.04
CA LYS A 52 -0.61 -14.07 1.96
C LYS A 52 0.33 -14.58 0.89
N SER A 53 0.63 -13.75 -0.09
CA SER A 53 1.45 -14.17 -1.22
C SER A 53 2.84 -14.56 -0.73
N ALA A 54 3.41 -15.58 -1.35
CA ALA A 54 4.75 -16.04 -0.99
C ALA A 54 5.84 -15.28 -1.74
N ASP A 55 5.47 -14.37 -2.63
CA ASP A 55 6.44 -13.63 -3.41
C ASP A 55 7.05 -12.49 -2.59
N GLN A 56 7.93 -11.73 -3.25
CA GLN A 56 8.66 -10.67 -2.55
C GLN A 56 7.75 -9.59 -1.99
N LEU A 57 6.64 -9.30 -2.66
CA LEU A 57 5.70 -8.31 -2.16
C LEU A 57 5.05 -8.78 -0.87
N GLY A 58 4.59 -10.04 -0.84
CA GLY A 58 4.00 -10.59 0.37
C GLY A 58 4.96 -10.58 1.52
N GLN A 59 6.23 -10.93 1.25
CA GLN A 59 7.24 -10.93 2.30
C GLN A 59 7.52 -9.53 2.83
N TRP A 60 7.56 -8.54 1.93
CA TRP A 60 7.77 -7.15 2.34
C TRP A 60 6.62 -6.67 3.23
N LEU A 61 5.39 -7.00 2.84
CA LEU A 61 4.22 -6.58 3.61
C LEU A 61 4.18 -7.20 4.99
N LYS A 62 4.75 -8.39 5.15
CA LYS A 62 4.75 -9.08 6.44
C LYS A 62 5.79 -8.54 7.42
N ARG A 63 6.69 -7.68 6.99
CA ARG A 63 7.64 -7.07 7.90
C ARG A 63 6.89 -6.27 8.96
N PRO A 64 7.26 -6.42 10.23
CA PRO A 64 6.50 -5.72 11.30
C PRO A 64 6.42 -4.22 11.11
N GLU A 65 7.51 -3.59 10.67
CA GLU A 65 7.50 -2.15 10.48
C GLU A 65 6.58 -1.74 9.33
N VAL A 66 6.50 -2.57 8.29
CA VAL A 66 5.62 -2.27 7.16
C VAL A 66 4.17 -2.47 7.56
N ARG A 67 3.88 -3.58 8.22
CA ARG A 67 2.51 -3.87 8.64
C ARG A 67 1.99 -2.76 9.56
N LYS A 68 2.81 -2.38 10.52
CA LYS A 68 2.42 -1.34 11.47
C LYS A 68 2.15 -0.01 10.78
N ALA A 69 2.92 0.30 9.76
CA ALA A 69 2.80 1.59 9.07
C ALA A 69 1.67 1.61 8.08
N ILE A 70 1.47 0.51 7.33
CA ILE A 70 0.60 0.55 6.14
C ILE A 70 -0.84 0.15 6.42
N VAL A 71 -1.08 -0.69 7.44
CA VAL A 71 -2.43 -1.16 7.72
C VAL A 71 -3.25 -0.04 8.36
N LEU A 72 -4.45 0.17 7.82
CA LEU A 72 -5.37 1.13 8.40
C LEU A 72 -5.95 0.55 9.68
N ALA A 73 -5.58 1.13 10.80
CA ALA A 73 -5.90 0.56 12.11
C ALA A 73 -7.38 0.65 12.45
N GLU A 74 -8.04 1.72 11.98
CA GLU A 74 -9.44 1.92 12.32
C GLU A 74 -10.09 2.72 11.21
N PRO A 75 -11.42 2.66 11.11
CA PRO A 75 -12.13 3.40 10.09
C PRO A 75 -11.87 4.89 10.20
N THR A 76 -11.69 5.52 9.06
CA THR A 76 -11.51 6.96 9.00
C THR A 76 -12.86 7.62 8.88
N SER A 77 -13.28 8.28 9.92
CA SER A 77 -14.60 8.87 9.96
C SER A 77 -14.47 10.38 9.79
N GLY A 78 -15.09 10.92 8.78
CA GLY A 78 -15.08 12.35 8.55
C GLY A 78 -13.82 12.89 7.93
N ALA A 79 -12.82 12.06 7.69
CA ALA A 79 -11.60 12.51 7.07
C ALA A 79 -11.73 12.42 5.56
N ALA A 80 -10.96 13.27 4.87
CA ALA A 80 -10.92 13.21 3.42
C ALA A 80 -10.14 11.97 3.00
N VAL A 81 -10.78 11.07 2.28
CA VAL A 81 -10.18 9.84 1.84
C VAL A 81 -10.27 9.74 0.33
N ALA A 82 -9.16 9.44 -0.32
CA ALA A 82 -9.13 9.19 -1.74
C ALA A 82 -8.68 7.77 -1.99
N ARG A 83 -9.42 7.05 -2.83
CA ARG A 83 -9.04 5.71 -3.21
C ARG A 83 -8.17 5.75 -4.43
N VAL A 84 -7.08 4.99 -4.37
CA VAL A 84 -6.23 4.82 -5.53
C VAL A 84 -6.68 3.54 -6.22
N ILE A 85 -7.11 3.69 -7.45
CA ILE A 85 -7.65 2.58 -8.22
C ILE A 85 -6.64 2.21 -9.31
N ALA A 86 -6.32 0.94 -9.38
CA ALA A 86 -5.26 0.47 -10.25
C ALA A 86 -5.54 0.74 -11.71
N GLU A 87 -6.81 0.51 -12.11
CA GLU A 87 -7.06 0.70 -13.47
C GLU A 87 -7.33 2.13 -13.74
N GLY A 88 -6.79 2.71 -13.60
CA GLY A 88 -7.05 3.83 -13.87
C GLY A 88 -6.93 4.97 -13.19
N TYR A 89 -6.69 4.86 -12.71
CA TYR A 89 -6.54 5.74 -12.14
C TYR A 89 -6.35 6.74 -12.59
N ALA A 90 -6.66 6.90 -12.84
CA ALA A 90 -6.50 7.79 -13.18
C ALA A 90 -7.26 8.62 -13.22
N PRO A 91 -7.35 9.03 -12.98
CA PRO A 91 -7.96 9.76 -12.60
C PRO A 91 -8.77 10.38 -13.01
N THR A 92 -9.05 10.27 -13.08
CA THR A 92 -9.71 10.80 -13.59
C THR A 92 -10.15 11.32 -13.50
#